data_27fdd38f812cb1da5b3cab69c31fd4e6
#
_entry.id   27fdd38f812cb1da5b3cab69c31fd4e6
#
_cell.length_a   1.000
_cell.length_b   1.000
_cell.length_c   1.000
_cell.angle_alpha   90.00
_cell.angle_beta   90.00
_cell.angle_gamma   90.00
#
_symmetry.space_group_name_H-M   'P 1'
#
loop_
_entity.id
_entity.type
_entity.pdbx_description
1 polymer ?
#
loop_
_entity_poly.entity_id
_entity_poly.type
_entity_poly.pdbx_seq_one_letter_code
_entity_poly.pdbx_strand_id
1 'polypeptide(L)'
;MAPQSTAIFGIVRTDCAQCQSPKGKSRGSLLRERKLVTFCLHALLLLMEPKRCSWAKDPLLIEYHDTEWGVPSHEDHRLFELIVLESMQSGLSWLTILRKRQAFRAAFFGFDPAKIAKFGSKQIDNLLANPGIIRNRAKVEAAVTNAQATLKVQQIFGSLDSFLWNLVDRKPVINHWTDSNQIPAKTSLSERLAKEFKAQGFKFIGPTVAYAFMQAIGMVNDHETGCDRHKELGGD
;
A
#
# COMPACT_ATOMS: atom_id res chain seq x y z
N MET A 1 32.67 26.33 25.54
CA MET A 1 32.00 26.10 26.83
C MET A 1 30.66 25.44 26.52
N ALA A 2 30.59 24.16 26.67
CA ALA A 2 29.37 23.36 26.56
C ALA A 2 28.81 23.11 27.96
N PRO A 3 27.50 22.99 28.17
CA PRO A 3 27.00 22.23 29.29
C PRO A 3 26.48 20.87 28.81
N GLN A 4 27.01 19.87 29.49
CA GLN A 4 26.56 18.50 29.46
C GLN A 4 25.13 18.42 30.00
N SER A 5 24.25 17.72 29.30
CA SER A 5 22.95 17.32 29.81
C SER A 5 22.92 15.82 30.03
N THR A 6 22.83 15.48 31.29
CA THR A 6 22.84 14.15 31.87
C THR A 6 21.54 13.43 31.52
N ALA A 7 21.65 12.30 30.84
CA ALA A 7 20.53 11.39 30.59
C ALA A 7 20.12 10.72 31.91
N ILE A 8 18.91 10.98 32.37
CA ILE A 8 18.29 10.26 33.49
C ILE A 8 17.58 9.05 32.90
N PHE A 9 18.21 7.88 33.05
CA PHE A 9 17.55 6.58 32.90
C PHE A 9 16.60 6.40 34.08
N GLY A 10 15.33 6.75 33.90
CA GLY A 10 14.26 6.43 34.82
C GLY A 10 13.84 4.99 34.65
N ILE A 11 14.42 4.07 35.44
CA ILE A 11 13.90 2.72 35.59
C ILE A 11 12.55 2.84 36.29
N VAL A 12 11.46 2.62 35.56
CA VAL A 12 10.14 2.44 36.15
C VAL A 12 10.16 1.09 36.86
N ARG A 13 10.44 1.09 38.15
CA ARG A 13 10.14 -0.05 39.04
C ARG A 13 8.63 -0.05 39.26
N THR A 14 7.91 -0.89 38.52
CA THR A 14 6.57 -1.28 38.91
C THR A 14 6.71 -2.27 40.08
N ASP A 15 6.49 -1.79 41.27
CA ASP A 15 6.33 -2.64 42.47
C ASP A 15 5.05 -3.46 42.33
N CYS A 16 5.15 -4.59 41.66
CA CYS A 16 4.13 -5.62 41.70
C CYS A 16 4.31 -6.42 43.00
N ALA A 17 3.53 -6.06 44.03
CA ALA A 17 3.55 -6.69 45.35
C ALA A 17 3.27 -8.23 45.37
N GLN A 18 3.15 -8.86 44.20
CA GLN A 18 2.89 -10.28 44.02
C GLN A 18 4.09 -11.07 43.46
N CYS A 19 5.27 -10.47 43.29
CA CYS A 19 6.49 -11.16 42.83
C CYS A 19 7.42 -11.60 43.95
N GLN A 20 6.90 -11.98 45.11
CA GLN A 20 7.71 -12.69 46.11
C GLN A 20 7.63 -14.20 45.85
N SER A 21 8.78 -14.82 45.57
CA SER A 21 8.88 -16.25 45.26
C SER A 21 8.61 -17.11 46.49
N PRO A 22 7.60 -17.98 46.51
CA PRO A 22 7.44 -18.98 47.54
C PRO A 22 8.28 -20.23 47.27
N LYS A 23 9.04 -20.68 48.24
CA LYS A 23 9.71 -21.96 48.23
C LYS A 23 8.69 -23.09 48.23
N GLY A 24 8.71 -23.96 47.22
CA GLY A 24 7.90 -25.17 47.13
C GLY A 24 6.72 -25.08 46.17
N LYS A 25 6.93 -25.26 44.86
CA LYS A 25 5.85 -25.22 43.86
C LYS A 25 5.49 -26.59 43.36
N SER A 26 4.20 -26.94 43.42
CA SER A 26 3.60 -28.11 42.75
C SER A 26 3.56 -27.91 41.26
N ARG A 27 3.54 -28.99 40.41
CA ARG A 27 3.48 -28.94 38.94
C ARG A 27 2.34 -28.05 38.40
N GLY A 28 1.30 -27.85 39.10
CA GLY A 28 0.15 -27.00 38.71
C GLY A 28 0.43 -25.49 38.81
N SER A 29 1.39 -25.04 39.66
CA SER A 29 1.74 -23.63 39.80
C SER A 29 2.59 -23.13 38.63
N LEU A 30 3.47 -23.98 38.08
CA LEU A 30 4.32 -23.69 36.92
C LEU A 30 3.53 -23.48 35.62
N LEU A 31 2.42 -24.21 35.46
CA LEU A 31 1.51 -24.04 34.30
C LEU A 31 0.72 -22.73 34.40
N ARG A 32 0.35 -22.31 35.61
CA ARG A 32 -0.37 -21.06 35.86
C ARG A 32 0.53 -19.84 35.64
N GLU A 33 1.79 -19.91 36.05
CA GLU A 33 2.80 -18.87 35.82
C GLU A 33 3.16 -18.74 34.33
N ARG A 34 3.33 -19.85 33.62
CA ARG A 34 3.56 -19.82 32.16
C ARG A 34 2.41 -19.15 31.42
N LYS A 35 1.16 -19.44 31.79
CA LYS A 35 -0.01 -18.79 31.19
C LYS A 35 -0.08 -17.29 31.52
N LEU A 36 0.26 -16.89 32.75
CA LEU A 36 0.29 -15.47 33.14
C LEU A 36 1.39 -14.70 32.42
N VAL A 37 2.59 -15.26 32.29
CA VAL A 37 3.72 -14.67 31.57
C VAL A 37 3.39 -14.56 30.06
N THR A 38 2.78 -15.60 29.47
CA THR A 38 2.35 -15.58 28.08
C THR A 38 1.24 -14.53 27.87
N PHE A 39 0.30 -14.38 28.81
CA PHE A 39 -0.76 -13.38 28.75
C PHE A 39 -0.21 -11.95 28.91
N CYS A 40 0.73 -11.74 29.87
CA CYS A 40 1.42 -10.45 30.02
C CYS A 40 2.27 -10.08 28.81
N LEU A 41 3.03 -11.04 28.23
CA LEU A 41 3.77 -10.80 27.00
C LEU A 41 2.85 -10.45 25.83
N HIS A 42 1.72 -11.15 25.69
CA HIS A 42 0.73 -10.88 24.66
C HIS A 42 0.07 -9.50 24.85
N ALA A 43 -0.25 -9.13 26.09
CA ALA A 43 -0.77 -7.81 26.43
C ALA A 43 0.27 -6.68 26.19
N LEU A 44 1.56 -6.94 26.46
CA LEU A 44 2.65 -5.99 26.17
C LEU A 44 2.88 -5.80 24.66
N LEU A 45 2.79 -6.89 23.87
CA LEU A 45 2.87 -6.84 22.40
C LEU A 45 1.70 -6.07 21.79
N LEU A 46 0.50 -6.15 22.39
CA LEU A 46 -0.68 -5.38 21.95
C LEU A 46 -0.60 -3.88 22.30
N LEU A 47 0.35 -3.45 23.14
CA LEU A 47 0.56 -2.06 23.51
C LEU A 47 1.68 -1.36 22.72
N MET A 48 2.40 -2.09 21.88
CA MET A 48 3.42 -1.49 21.02
C MET A 48 2.75 -0.98 19.74
N GLU A 49 2.69 0.34 19.59
CA GLU A 49 2.29 0.95 18.32
C GLU A 49 3.20 0.47 17.19
N PRO A 50 2.66 -0.01 16.07
CA PRO A 50 3.46 -0.49 14.97
C PRO A 50 4.31 0.64 14.39
N LYS A 51 5.56 0.32 14.07
CA LYS A 51 6.45 1.27 13.39
C LYS A 51 6.04 1.37 11.93
N ARG A 52 5.72 2.58 11.50
CA ARG A 52 5.26 2.89 10.14
C ARG A 52 6.25 3.77 9.40
N CYS A 53 6.13 3.77 8.10
CA CYS A 53 6.82 4.74 7.25
C CYS A 53 6.46 6.18 7.65
N SER A 54 7.41 7.08 7.53
CA SER A 54 7.31 8.47 8.00
C SER A 54 6.15 9.28 7.38
N TRP A 55 5.66 8.88 6.22
CA TRP A 55 4.56 9.52 5.51
C TRP A 55 3.15 9.11 6.00
N ALA A 56 3.01 7.97 6.68
CA ALA A 56 1.74 7.41 7.12
C ALA A 56 1.24 8.11 8.40
N LYS A 57 0.69 9.33 8.28
CA LYS A 57 0.28 10.17 9.42
C LYS A 57 -1.22 10.42 9.51
N ASP A 58 -1.92 10.53 8.37
CA ASP A 58 -3.39 10.70 8.34
C ASP A 58 -4.04 9.31 8.54
N PRO A 59 -5.16 9.21 9.26
CA PRO A 59 -5.82 7.90 9.50
C PRO A 59 -6.07 7.08 8.24
N LEU A 60 -6.45 7.70 7.12
CA LEU A 60 -6.64 7.00 5.85
C LEU A 60 -5.32 6.54 5.23
N LEU A 61 -4.24 7.30 5.42
CA LEU A 61 -2.91 6.90 4.97
C LEU A 61 -2.36 5.78 5.84
N ILE A 62 -2.63 5.78 7.14
CA ILE A 62 -2.27 4.70 8.07
C ILE A 62 -2.97 3.40 7.67
N GLU A 63 -4.30 3.45 7.47
CA GLU A 63 -5.06 2.29 7.03
C GLU A 63 -4.54 1.74 5.71
N TYR A 64 -4.32 2.60 4.71
CA TYR A 64 -3.78 2.22 3.41
C TYR A 64 -2.38 1.61 3.52
N HIS A 65 -1.49 2.23 4.31
CA HIS A 65 -0.14 1.74 4.57
C HIS A 65 -0.14 0.35 5.23
N ASP A 66 -0.97 0.18 6.25
CA ASP A 66 -0.97 -1.04 7.06
C ASP A 66 -1.63 -2.22 6.35
N THR A 67 -2.55 -1.96 5.40
CA THR A 67 -3.39 -3.03 4.83
C THR A 67 -3.22 -3.24 3.32
N GLU A 68 -2.73 -2.23 2.57
CA GLU A 68 -2.74 -2.30 1.11
C GLU A 68 -1.39 -2.01 0.45
N TRP A 69 -0.71 -0.91 0.84
CA TRP A 69 0.50 -0.46 0.16
C TRP A 69 1.64 -1.46 0.34
N GLY A 70 2.31 -1.82 -0.76
CA GLY A 70 3.39 -2.80 -0.76
C GLY A 70 2.92 -4.26 -0.67
N VAL A 71 1.62 -4.53 -0.49
CA VAL A 71 1.09 -5.90 -0.45
C VAL A 71 0.94 -6.46 -1.87
N PRO A 72 1.58 -7.60 -2.21
CA PRO A 72 1.44 -8.21 -3.53
C PRO A 72 -0.02 -8.46 -3.91
N SER A 73 -0.46 -7.88 -5.01
CA SER A 73 -1.82 -7.98 -5.54
C SER A 73 -1.81 -8.68 -6.90
N HIS A 74 -2.66 -9.70 -7.06
CA HIS A 74 -2.75 -10.56 -8.24
C HIS A 74 -4.15 -10.59 -8.87
N GLU A 75 -5.11 -9.88 -8.30
CA GLU A 75 -6.47 -9.83 -8.83
C GLU A 75 -6.60 -8.75 -9.90
N ASP A 76 -6.93 -9.12 -11.13
CA ASP A 76 -7.05 -8.22 -12.27
C ASP A 76 -7.95 -7.01 -11.99
N HIS A 77 -9.05 -7.23 -11.28
CA HIS A 77 -9.99 -6.17 -10.91
C HIS A 77 -9.33 -5.12 -9.98
N ARG A 78 -8.59 -5.58 -8.99
CA ARG A 78 -7.84 -4.72 -8.07
C ARG A 78 -6.69 -4.00 -8.77
N LEU A 79 -5.96 -4.69 -9.64
CA LEU A 79 -4.90 -4.13 -10.45
C LEU A 79 -5.43 -3.01 -11.34
N PHE A 80 -6.59 -3.21 -11.98
CA PHE A 80 -7.21 -2.19 -12.82
C PHE A 80 -7.74 -0.99 -12.00
N GLU A 81 -8.34 -1.22 -10.81
CA GLU A 81 -8.70 -0.14 -9.88
C GLU A 81 -7.49 0.77 -9.63
N LEU A 82 -6.34 0.19 -9.29
CA LEU A 82 -5.12 0.95 -8.98
C LEU A 82 -4.55 1.67 -10.20
N ILE A 83 -4.57 1.08 -11.40
CA ILE A 83 -4.20 1.76 -12.65
C ILE A 83 -5.01 3.06 -12.83
N VAL A 84 -6.33 3.00 -12.61
CA VAL A 84 -7.17 4.18 -12.75
C VAL A 84 -6.89 5.19 -11.66
N LEU A 85 -6.81 4.77 -10.39
CA LEU A 85 -6.60 5.67 -9.26
C LEU A 85 -5.24 6.38 -9.31
N GLU A 86 -4.17 5.70 -9.67
CA GLU A 86 -2.83 6.28 -9.84
C GLU A 86 -2.80 7.29 -11.02
N SER A 87 -3.47 6.98 -12.11
CA SER A 87 -3.64 7.94 -13.20
C SER A 87 -4.43 9.19 -12.76
N MET A 88 -5.44 9.02 -11.91
CA MET A 88 -6.23 10.13 -11.35
C MET A 88 -5.43 10.96 -10.36
N GLN A 89 -4.46 10.36 -9.65
CA GLN A 89 -3.61 11.06 -8.67
C GLN A 89 -2.68 12.08 -9.32
N SER A 90 -2.24 11.89 -10.54
CA SER A 90 -1.22 12.75 -11.18
C SER A 90 -1.48 14.26 -10.92
N GLY A 91 -0.55 14.92 -10.22
CA GLY A 91 -0.65 16.32 -9.80
C GLY A 91 -1.49 16.56 -8.52
N LEU A 92 -1.89 15.50 -7.81
CA LEU A 92 -2.68 15.55 -6.57
C LEU A 92 -2.02 14.69 -5.48
N SER A 93 -2.45 14.84 -4.22
CA SER A 93 -2.02 13.94 -3.13
C SER A 93 -2.80 12.62 -3.17
N TRP A 94 -2.12 11.53 -2.74
CA TRP A 94 -2.78 10.24 -2.60
C TRP A 94 -3.95 10.26 -1.62
N LEU A 95 -3.81 11.03 -0.53
CA LEU A 95 -4.89 11.26 0.42
C LEU A 95 -6.17 11.82 -0.24
N THR A 96 -6.01 12.68 -1.23
CA THR A 96 -7.17 13.19 -2.01
C THR A 96 -7.86 12.06 -2.77
N ILE A 97 -7.11 11.12 -3.32
CA ILE A 97 -7.65 9.94 -4.01
C ILE A 97 -8.34 9.00 -3.02
N LEU A 98 -7.72 8.70 -1.88
CA LEU A 98 -8.30 7.84 -0.86
C LEU A 98 -9.64 8.38 -0.34
N ARG A 99 -9.72 9.68 -0.07
CA ARG A 99 -10.98 10.34 0.36
C ARG A 99 -12.10 10.22 -0.67
N LYS A 100 -11.77 10.11 -1.95
CA LYS A 100 -12.73 10.00 -3.07
C LYS A 100 -12.94 8.57 -3.56
N ARG A 101 -12.20 7.60 -3.03
CA ARG A 101 -12.15 6.22 -3.56
C ARG A 101 -13.50 5.54 -3.63
N GLN A 102 -14.36 5.72 -2.61
CA GLN A 102 -15.70 5.14 -2.62
C GLN A 102 -16.58 5.77 -3.71
N ALA A 103 -16.47 7.09 -3.92
CA ALA A 103 -17.16 7.77 -4.99
C ALA A 103 -16.66 7.34 -6.38
N PHE A 104 -15.35 7.09 -6.52
CA PHE A 104 -14.77 6.49 -7.72
C PHE A 104 -15.34 5.09 -7.97
N ARG A 105 -15.37 4.22 -6.96
CA ARG A 105 -15.94 2.87 -7.09
C ARG A 105 -17.39 2.90 -7.55
N ALA A 106 -18.21 3.79 -6.99
CA ALA A 106 -19.59 3.95 -7.40
C ALA A 106 -19.71 4.48 -8.85
N ALA A 107 -18.92 5.51 -9.20
CA ALA A 107 -18.97 6.17 -10.50
C ALA A 107 -18.43 5.28 -11.65
N PHE A 108 -17.45 4.44 -11.37
CA PHE A 108 -16.80 3.55 -12.33
C PHE A 108 -17.26 2.08 -12.19
N PHE A 109 -18.48 1.85 -11.72
CA PHE A 109 -19.08 0.50 -11.63
C PHE A 109 -18.19 -0.52 -10.92
N GLY A 110 -17.58 -0.11 -9.81
CA GLY A 110 -16.64 -0.92 -9.04
C GLY A 110 -15.34 -1.19 -9.79
N PHE A 111 -14.97 -0.41 -10.79
CA PHE A 111 -13.81 -0.61 -11.69
C PHE A 111 -13.87 -1.89 -12.54
N ASP A 112 -15.08 -2.26 -12.98
CA ASP A 112 -15.27 -3.33 -13.96
C ASP A 112 -14.81 -2.86 -15.36
N PRO A 113 -13.69 -3.38 -15.90
CA PRO A 113 -13.16 -2.91 -17.18
C PRO A 113 -14.10 -3.21 -18.34
N ALA A 114 -14.91 -4.29 -18.28
CA ALA A 114 -15.84 -4.63 -19.34
C ALA A 114 -17.03 -3.64 -19.44
N LYS A 115 -17.40 -3.01 -18.30
CA LYS A 115 -18.41 -1.95 -18.28
C LYS A 115 -17.81 -0.63 -18.69
N ILE A 116 -16.64 -0.25 -18.14
CA ILE A 116 -15.99 1.04 -18.39
C ILE A 116 -15.57 1.18 -19.85
N ALA A 117 -15.07 0.10 -20.47
CA ALA A 117 -14.66 0.10 -21.88
C ALA A 117 -15.78 0.52 -22.86
N LYS A 118 -17.04 0.44 -22.44
CA LYS A 118 -18.24 0.79 -23.23
C LYS A 118 -18.74 2.21 -22.98
N PHE A 119 -18.06 3.01 -22.15
CA PHE A 119 -18.51 4.37 -21.88
C PHE A 119 -18.39 5.23 -23.13
N GLY A 120 -19.52 5.85 -23.50
CA GLY A 120 -19.59 6.87 -24.55
C GLY A 120 -19.55 8.29 -23.96
N SER A 121 -19.74 9.29 -24.82
CA SER A 121 -19.74 10.72 -24.46
C SER A 121 -20.63 11.05 -23.27
N LYS A 122 -21.89 10.52 -23.29
CA LYS A 122 -22.86 10.76 -22.22
C LYS A 122 -22.39 10.29 -20.85
N GLN A 123 -21.77 9.11 -20.76
CA GLN A 123 -21.21 8.58 -19.51
C GLN A 123 -20.01 9.43 -19.05
N ILE A 124 -19.12 9.83 -19.98
CA ILE A 124 -17.99 10.72 -19.70
C ILE A 124 -18.48 12.06 -19.15
N ASP A 125 -19.50 12.67 -19.75
CA ASP A 125 -20.06 13.95 -19.30
C ASP A 125 -20.71 13.82 -17.91
N ASN A 126 -21.40 12.71 -17.62
CA ASN A 126 -21.94 12.41 -16.29
C ASN A 126 -20.81 12.29 -15.23
N LEU A 127 -19.69 11.64 -15.58
CA LEU A 127 -18.52 11.56 -14.71
C LEU A 127 -17.91 12.95 -14.43
N LEU A 128 -17.84 13.81 -15.45
CA LEU A 128 -17.31 15.16 -15.30
C LEU A 128 -18.23 16.08 -14.49
N ALA A 129 -19.51 15.79 -14.42
CA ALA A 129 -20.47 16.48 -13.55
C ALA A 129 -20.41 16.00 -12.09
N ASN A 130 -19.80 14.84 -11.81
CA ASN A 130 -19.77 14.25 -10.47
C ASN A 130 -18.67 14.91 -9.58
N PRO A 131 -19.03 15.66 -8.51
CA PRO A 131 -18.06 16.28 -7.62
C PRO A 131 -17.32 15.27 -6.74
N GLY A 132 -17.79 14.05 -6.65
CA GLY A 132 -17.16 12.97 -5.85
C GLY A 132 -15.84 12.46 -6.45
N ILE A 133 -15.57 12.71 -7.73
CA ILE A 133 -14.36 12.25 -8.41
C ILE A 133 -13.47 13.41 -8.87
N ILE A 134 -12.33 13.09 -9.47
CA ILE A 134 -11.46 14.09 -10.13
C ILE A 134 -12.03 14.42 -11.50
N ARG A 135 -12.53 15.64 -11.68
CA ARG A 135 -13.20 16.13 -12.89
C ARG A 135 -12.20 16.65 -13.92
N ASN A 136 -11.40 15.76 -14.48
CA ASN A 136 -10.47 16.06 -15.57
C ASN A 136 -10.81 15.17 -16.77
N ARG A 137 -11.26 15.80 -17.89
CA ARG A 137 -11.73 15.08 -19.08
C ARG A 137 -10.67 14.11 -19.61
N ALA A 138 -9.44 14.54 -19.76
CA ALA A 138 -8.38 13.70 -20.30
C ALA A 138 -8.10 12.46 -19.43
N LYS A 139 -8.19 12.59 -18.10
CA LYS A 139 -8.05 11.46 -17.16
C LYS A 139 -9.25 10.51 -17.19
N VAL A 140 -10.46 11.05 -17.33
CA VAL A 140 -11.69 10.23 -17.45
C VAL A 140 -11.69 9.45 -18.77
N GLU A 141 -11.33 10.09 -19.88
CA GLU A 141 -11.19 9.44 -21.19
C GLU A 141 -10.06 8.40 -21.18
N ALA A 142 -8.94 8.69 -20.48
CA ALA A 142 -7.87 7.73 -20.30
C ALA A 142 -8.34 6.49 -19.52
N ALA A 143 -9.19 6.62 -18.50
CA ALA A 143 -9.74 5.48 -17.78
C ALA A 143 -10.53 4.54 -18.69
N VAL A 144 -11.31 5.11 -19.65
CA VAL A 144 -12.03 4.31 -20.66
C VAL A 144 -11.05 3.60 -21.60
N THR A 145 -10.03 4.33 -22.10
CA THR A 145 -8.98 3.75 -22.95
C THR A 145 -8.22 2.65 -22.21
N ASN A 146 -7.91 2.85 -20.93
CA ASN A 146 -7.20 1.88 -20.09
C ASN A 146 -8.07 0.63 -19.84
N ALA A 147 -9.38 0.76 -19.72
CA ALA A 147 -10.27 -0.38 -19.65
C ALA A 147 -10.26 -1.23 -20.94
N GLN A 148 -10.28 -0.57 -22.10
CA GLN A 148 -10.15 -1.25 -23.40
C GLN A 148 -8.78 -1.95 -23.53
N ALA A 149 -7.70 -1.27 -23.13
CA ALA A 149 -6.34 -1.83 -23.12
C ALA A 149 -6.24 -3.04 -22.17
N THR A 150 -6.87 -2.97 -20.99
CA THR A 150 -6.91 -4.09 -20.03
C THR A 150 -7.58 -5.32 -20.64
N LEU A 151 -8.73 -5.18 -21.29
CA LEU A 151 -9.40 -6.31 -21.95
C LEU A 151 -8.54 -6.91 -23.06
N LYS A 152 -7.83 -6.08 -23.83
CA LYS A 152 -6.88 -6.54 -24.84
C LYS A 152 -5.71 -7.31 -24.21
N VAL A 153 -5.13 -6.79 -23.13
CA VAL A 153 -4.05 -7.46 -22.38
C VAL A 153 -4.50 -8.81 -21.85
N GLN A 154 -5.70 -8.90 -21.28
CA GLN A 154 -6.28 -10.17 -20.82
C GLN A 154 -6.41 -11.21 -21.94
N GLN A 155 -6.79 -10.78 -23.16
CA GLN A 155 -6.87 -11.65 -24.33
C GLN A 155 -5.48 -12.16 -24.79
N ILE A 156 -4.45 -11.31 -24.74
CA ILE A 156 -3.11 -11.64 -25.24
C ILE A 156 -2.29 -12.43 -24.21
N PHE A 157 -2.33 -12.00 -22.93
CA PHE A 157 -1.46 -12.52 -21.86
C PHE A 157 -2.20 -13.44 -20.88
N GLY A 158 -3.51 -13.67 -21.07
CA GLY A 158 -4.37 -14.45 -20.19
C GLY A 158 -4.93 -13.65 -19.00
N SER A 159 -4.16 -12.70 -18.45
CA SER A 159 -4.59 -11.82 -17.35
C SER A 159 -3.75 -10.55 -17.30
N LEU A 160 -4.27 -9.53 -16.61
CA LEU A 160 -3.50 -8.33 -16.27
C LEU A 160 -2.38 -8.66 -15.29
N ASP A 161 -2.63 -9.59 -14.36
CA ASP A 161 -1.63 -10.15 -13.45
C ASP A 161 -0.42 -10.73 -14.22
N SER A 162 -0.66 -11.62 -15.18
CA SER A 162 0.43 -12.22 -15.96
C SER A 162 1.23 -11.18 -16.73
N PHE A 163 0.57 -10.20 -17.34
CA PHE A 163 1.23 -9.11 -18.04
C PHE A 163 2.17 -8.31 -17.13
N LEU A 164 1.71 -7.99 -15.91
CA LEU A 164 2.45 -7.15 -14.97
C LEU A 164 3.56 -7.93 -14.26
N TRP A 165 3.22 -9.05 -13.64
CA TRP A 165 4.13 -9.75 -12.74
C TRP A 165 5.24 -10.52 -13.46
N ASN A 166 5.08 -10.85 -14.74
CA ASN A 166 6.18 -11.43 -15.54
C ASN A 166 7.36 -10.46 -15.73
N LEU A 167 7.17 -9.16 -15.53
CA LEU A 167 8.25 -8.16 -15.56
C LEU A 167 9.28 -8.32 -14.44
N VAL A 168 8.90 -8.98 -13.35
CA VAL A 168 9.72 -9.18 -12.14
C VAL A 168 9.80 -10.67 -11.75
N ASP A 169 9.63 -11.58 -12.73
CA ASP A 169 9.67 -13.03 -12.51
C ASP A 169 8.74 -13.49 -11.38
N ARG A 170 7.58 -12.81 -11.25
CA ARG A 170 6.54 -13.04 -10.25
C ARG A 170 7.00 -12.90 -8.79
N LYS A 171 8.06 -12.13 -8.54
CA LYS A 171 8.61 -11.88 -7.21
C LYS A 171 8.72 -10.38 -6.96
N PRO A 172 8.28 -9.90 -5.79
CA PRO A 172 8.51 -8.51 -5.41
C PRO A 172 10.00 -8.15 -5.40
N VAL A 173 10.30 -6.92 -5.82
CA VAL A 173 11.63 -6.34 -5.64
C VAL A 173 11.68 -5.69 -4.26
N ILE A 174 12.60 -6.12 -3.41
CA ILE A 174 12.76 -5.56 -2.07
C ILE A 174 13.82 -4.46 -2.11
N ASN A 175 13.43 -3.25 -1.74
CA ASN A 175 14.34 -2.11 -1.59
C ASN A 175 14.62 -1.85 -0.10
N HIS A 176 15.73 -1.15 0.21
CA HIS A 176 16.20 -0.94 1.59
C HIS A 176 16.35 0.57 1.89
N TRP A 177 15.23 1.31 1.79
CA TRP A 177 15.20 2.73 2.09
C TRP A 177 15.16 2.95 3.61
N THR A 178 16.03 3.79 4.15
CA THR A 178 16.00 4.18 5.57
C THR A 178 15.09 5.39 5.82
N ASP A 179 14.75 6.12 4.76
CA ASP A 179 13.91 7.31 4.77
C ASP A 179 13.16 7.41 3.45
N SER A 180 11.87 7.77 3.49
CA SER A 180 11.03 7.91 2.29
C SER A 180 11.52 8.97 1.29
N ASN A 181 12.32 9.95 1.73
CA ASN A 181 12.95 10.92 0.83
C ASN A 181 14.02 10.31 -0.09
N GLN A 182 14.50 9.10 0.20
CA GLN A 182 15.45 8.37 -0.63
C GLN A 182 14.76 7.66 -1.80
N ILE A 183 13.44 7.45 -1.71
CA ILE A 183 12.67 6.76 -2.74
C ILE A 183 12.67 7.61 -4.02
N PRO A 184 13.18 7.07 -5.15
CA PRO A 184 13.25 7.84 -6.39
C PRO A 184 11.85 8.03 -6.98
N ALA A 185 11.66 9.12 -7.74
CA ALA A 185 10.40 9.34 -8.45
C ALA A 185 10.12 8.30 -9.56
N LYS A 186 11.15 7.61 -10.06
CA LYS A 186 11.08 6.56 -11.09
C LYS A 186 12.33 5.70 -11.04
N THR A 187 12.25 4.48 -11.57
CA THR A 187 13.35 3.53 -11.71
C THR A 187 13.43 3.01 -13.16
N SER A 188 14.52 2.32 -13.50
CA SER A 188 14.63 1.65 -14.81
C SER A 188 13.50 0.63 -15.04
N LEU A 189 13.06 -0.04 -13.98
CA LEU A 189 11.94 -0.99 -14.04
C LEU A 189 10.61 -0.25 -14.31
N SER A 190 10.35 0.88 -13.66
CA SER A 190 9.13 1.67 -13.91
C SER A 190 9.13 2.32 -15.30
N GLU A 191 10.31 2.67 -15.82
CA GLU A 191 10.44 3.14 -17.21
C GLU A 191 10.12 2.02 -18.22
N ARG A 192 10.56 0.78 -17.93
CA ARG A 192 10.23 -0.40 -18.73
C ARG A 192 8.73 -0.68 -18.67
N LEU A 193 8.13 -0.71 -17.48
CA LEU A 193 6.69 -0.90 -17.30
C LEU A 193 5.86 0.16 -18.04
N ALA A 194 6.26 1.44 -17.95
CA ALA A 194 5.57 2.52 -18.67
C ALA A 194 5.63 2.35 -20.21
N LYS A 195 6.76 1.84 -20.75
CA LYS A 195 6.87 1.50 -22.18
C LYS A 195 5.92 0.36 -22.56
N GLU A 196 5.86 -0.69 -21.73
CA GLU A 196 4.94 -1.82 -21.94
C GLU A 196 3.47 -1.37 -21.88
N PHE A 197 3.09 -0.58 -20.88
CA PHE A 197 1.75 0.02 -20.84
C PHE A 197 1.43 0.81 -22.10
N LYS A 198 2.36 1.67 -22.54
CA LYS A 198 2.17 2.47 -23.76
C LYS A 198 2.02 1.59 -25.01
N ALA A 199 2.81 0.51 -25.13
CA ALA A 199 2.73 -0.44 -26.24
C ALA A 199 1.37 -1.16 -26.30
N GLN A 200 0.76 -1.44 -25.15
CA GLN A 200 -0.60 -2.02 -25.06
C GLN A 200 -1.71 -0.97 -25.22
N GLY A 201 -1.40 0.32 -25.35
CA GLY A 201 -2.37 1.39 -25.56
C GLY A 201 -2.88 2.10 -24.32
N PHE A 202 -2.32 1.81 -23.15
CA PHE A 202 -2.65 2.55 -21.93
C PHE A 202 -2.23 4.02 -22.02
N LYS A 203 -2.99 4.87 -21.35
CA LYS A 203 -2.81 6.32 -21.31
C LYS A 203 -2.58 6.81 -19.88
N PHE A 204 -1.94 7.97 -19.73
CA PHE A 204 -1.65 8.62 -18.45
C PHE A 204 -0.80 7.79 -17.47
N ILE A 205 -0.02 6.81 -17.96
CA ILE A 205 0.89 6.00 -17.17
C ILE A 205 2.32 6.25 -17.65
N GLY A 206 2.89 7.38 -17.20
CA GLY A 206 4.31 7.66 -17.37
C GLY A 206 5.16 6.94 -16.31
N PRO A 207 6.51 7.01 -16.37
CA PRO A 207 7.39 6.28 -15.46
C PRO A 207 7.14 6.54 -13.97
N THR A 208 6.80 7.76 -13.59
CA THR A 208 6.49 8.13 -12.19
C THR A 208 5.18 7.49 -11.74
N VAL A 209 4.13 7.53 -12.56
CA VAL A 209 2.85 6.88 -12.26
C VAL A 209 3.02 5.35 -12.24
N ALA A 210 3.81 4.80 -13.15
CA ALA A 210 4.12 3.38 -13.17
C ALA A 210 4.86 2.96 -11.89
N TYR A 211 5.77 3.79 -11.36
CA TYR A 211 6.45 3.48 -10.11
C TYR A 211 5.52 3.52 -8.89
N ALA A 212 4.68 4.55 -8.78
CA ALA A 212 3.66 4.61 -7.73
C ALA A 212 2.69 3.41 -7.80
N PHE A 213 2.30 3.01 -9.02
CA PHE A 213 1.50 1.80 -9.24
C PHE A 213 2.24 0.53 -8.80
N MET A 214 3.54 0.38 -9.09
CA MET A 214 4.34 -0.77 -8.62
C MET A 214 4.38 -0.86 -7.10
N GLN A 215 4.51 0.27 -6.41
CA GLN A 215 4.43 0.35 -4.95
C GLN A 215 3.04 -0.05 -4.45
N ALA A 216 1.99 0.47 -5.06
CA ALA A 216 0.60 0.23 -4.65
C ALA A 216 0.17 -1.24 -4.79
N ILE A 217 0.71 -1.97 -5.79
CA ILE A 217 0.41 -3.40 -6.01
C ILE A 217 1.40 -4.34 -5.34
N GLY A 218 2.39 -3.83 -4.61
CA GLY A 218 3.42 -4.64 -3.96
C GLY A 218 4.43 -5.30 -4.92
N MET A 219 4.54 -4.80 -6.17
CA MET A 219 5.60 -5.24 -7.10
C MET A 219 6.98 -4.80 -6.62
N VAL A 220 7.05 -3.73 -5.84
CA VAL A 220 8.22 -3.29 -5.09
C VAL A 220 7.83 -3.11 -3.62
N ASN A 221 8.69 -3.56 -2.71
CA ASN A 221 8.57 -3.25 -1.29
C ASN A 221 9.45 -2.02 -1.00
N ASP A 222 8.80 -0.87 -0.87
CA ASP A 222 9.43 0.42 -0.59
C ASP A 222 9.13 0.92 0.83
N HIS A 223 8.68 0.04 1.72
CA HIS A 223 8.60 0.39 3.14
C HIS A 223 10.00 0.75 3.67
N GLU A 224 10.06 1.75 4.54
CA GLU A 224 11.31 2.09 5.24
C GLU A 224 11.80 0.88 6.06
N THR A 225 13.11 0.64 6.09
CA THR A 225 13.70 -0.52 6.80
C THR A 225 13.37 -0.54 8.29
N GLY A 226 13.05 0.62 8.88
CA GLY A 226 12.56 0.74 10.25
C GLY A 226 11.07 0.45 10.43
N CYS A 227 10.32 0.26 9.35
CA CYS A 227 8.89 -0.03 9.36
C CYS A 227 8.65 -1.54 9.54
N ASP A 228 7.69 -1.91 10.38
CA ASP A 228 7.37 -3.33 10.62
C ASP A 228 6.89 -4.02 9.32
N ARG A 229 6.16 -3.29 8.45
CA ARG A 229 5.69 -3.81 7.16
C ARG A 229 6.83 -4.19 6.21
N HIS A 230 8.01 -3.55 6.31
CA HIS A 230 9.16 -3.92 5.48
C HIS A 230 9.52 -5.41 5.66
N LYS A 231 9.65 -5.84 6.92
CA LYS A 231 9.98 -7.22 7.28
C LYS A 231 8.84 -8.20 6.96
N GLU A 232 7.61 -7.82 7.26
CA GLU A 232 6.42 -8.64 6.99
C GLU A 232 6.25 -8.94 5.49
N LEU A 233 6.72 -8.05 4.62
CA LEU A 233 6.64 -8.17 3.16
C LEU A 233 7.96 -8.63 2.52
N GLY A 234 8.79 -9.33 3.28
CA GLY A 234 9.99 -10.01 2.79
C GLY A 234 11.28 -9.22 2.84
N GLY A 235 11.32 -8.06 3.54
CA GLY A 235 12.56 -7.37 3.89
C GLY A 235 13.31 -8.07 5.04
N ASP A 236 14.60 -7.75 5.18
CA ASP A 236 15.46 -8.28 6.26
C ASP A 236 15.23 -7.58 7.60
#